data_99b4e3b2e61e2250cfac69abfc6c6696
#
_entry.id   99b4e3b2e61e2250cfac69abfc6c6696
#
_cell.length_a   1.000
_cell.length_b   1.000
_cell.length_c   1.000
_cell.angle_alpha   90.00
_cell.angle_beta   90.00
_cell.angle_gamma   90.00
#
_symmetry.space_group_name_H-M   'P 1'
#
loop_
_entity.id
_entity.type
_entity.pdbx_description
1 polymer ?
#
loop_
_entity_poly.entity_id
_entity_poly.type
_entity_poly.pdbx_seq_one_letter_code
_entity_poly.pdbx_strand_id
1 'polypeptide(L)'
;MNNKFYCGVDVSKKKLDVMLLVQEKYHYKVVENSNDGVIFLQEWIKSKLEKDAFVHFCMEATNVYHELLAFSLLENKNYKVSVVNPRIVKSYAKSLVKTKNDKTDAKILVKFCKERNPRPFSPQSKERRELRDLSRLMDNLVELRIMQKVRLQTFNTEAAARVVKATLNSIDNTIAETEEEIKYYYNTYPELHKEYELLNSIPSFGKRVSNVLISEIYKDEYGMYNSKRLTAFFGLEIREMESGSSVWSKPRITKFGNPRVRNMLYMAALVAIRHNAKMSDFYLRLVNKGKPKKLALIAVARKLLVIACAILNSQKPYEENHISCYNKNSVKIA
;
A
#
# COMPACT_ATOMS: atom_id res chain seq x y z
N MET A 1 -9.19 -17.84 -31.76
CA MET A 1 -8.31 -16.90 -31.05
C MET A 1 -9.19 -15.97 -30.21
N ASN A 2 -9.12 -16.00 -28.88
CA ASN A 2 -9.96 -15.11 -28.09
C ASN A 2 -9.47 -13.67 -28.31
N ASN A 3 -10.29 -12.87 -28.96
CA ASN A 3 -10.03 -11.45 -29.17
C ASN A 3 -9.94 -10.77 -27.79
N LYS A 4 -8.75 -10.32 -27.42
CA LYS A 4 -8.53 -9.54 -26.20
C LYS A 4 -8.86 -8.08 -26.45
N PHE A 5 -9.78 -7.52 -25.68
CA PHE A 5 -10.12 -6.12 -25.71
C PHE A 5 -9.45 -5.38 -24.54
N TYR A 6 -9.18 -4.11 -24.71
CA TYR A 6 -8.48 -3.29 -23.72
C TYR A 6 -9.31 -2.07 -23.37
N CYS A 7 -9.46 -1.82 -22.08
CA CYS A 7 -10.21 -0.69 -21.57
C CYS A 7 -9.35 0.10 -20.57
N GLY A 8 -9.15 1.38 -20.84
CA GLY A 8 -8.46 2.30 -19.91
C GLY A 8 -9.48 3.19 -19.21
N VAL A 9 -9.34 3.35 -17.90
CA VAL A 9 -10.23 4.17 -17.12
C VAL A 9 -9.43 5.18 -16.30
N ASP A 10 -9.62 6.47 -16.59
CA ASP A 10 -9.17 7.54 -15.72
C ASP A 10 -10.23 7.78 -14.65
N VAL A 11 -9.82 7.61 -13.39
CA VAL A 11 -10.71 7.56 -12.23
C VAL A 11 -10.62 8.85 -11.43
N SER A 12 -11.76 9.52 -11.26
CA SER A 12 -11.91 10.65 -10.36
C SER A 12 -12.98 10.38 -9.29
N LYS A 13 -13.11 11.29 -8.33
CA LYS A 13 -14.11 11.15 -7.24
C LYS A 13 -15.55 11.04 -7.77
N LYS A 14 -15.90 11.80 -8.82
CA LYS A 14 -17.29 11.91 -9.29
C LYS A 14 -17.54 11.21 -10.62
N LYS A 15 -16.51 10.99 -11.44
CA LYS A 15 -16.67 10.46 -12.80
C LYS A 15 -15.55 9.49 -13.15
N LEU A 16 -15.86 8.64 -14.13
CA LEU A 16 -14.96 7.71 -14.80
C LEU A 16 -14.88 8.11 -16.26
N ASP A 17 -13.70 8.44 -16.74
CA ASP A 17 -13.43 8.68 -18.15
C ASP A 17 -12.92 7.38 -18.77
N VAL A 18 -13.72 6.75 -19.60
CA VAL A 18 -13.50 5.39 -20.10
C VAL A 18 -13.15 5.40 -21.56
N MET A 19 -12.13 4.65 -21.94
CA MET A 19 -11.71 4.43 -23.32
C MET A 19 -11.64 2.92 -23.60
N LEU A 20 -12.45 2.44 -24.49
CA LEU A 20 -12.47 1.05 -24.96
C LEU A 20 -11.84 0.95 -26.34
N LEU A 21 -10.96 0.00 -26.55
CA LEU A 21 -10.34 -0.31 -27.84
C LEU A 21 -10.99 -1.57 -28.44
N VAL A 22 -11.67 -1.39 -29.57
CA VAL A 22 -12.32 -2.47 -30.35
C VAL A 22 -11.85 -2.39 -31.79
N GLN A 23 -11.24 -3.42 -32.33
CA GLN A 23 -10.78 -3.49 -33.73
C GLN A 23 -10.02 -2.22 -34.16
N GLU A 24 -9.04 -1.80 -33.34
CA GLU A 24 -8.20 -0.57 -33.53
C GLU A 24 -8.98 0.76 -33.49
N LYS A 25 -10.28 0.75 -33.20
CA LYS A 25 -11.10 1.96 -32.98
C LYS A 25 -11.27 2.24 -31.50
N TYR A 26 -11.12 3.52 -31.14
CA TYR A 26 -11.28 3.99 -29.76
C TYR A 26 -12.70 4.49 -29.53
N HIS A 27 -13.39 3.93 -28.53
CA HIS A 27 -14.71 4.35 -28.09
C HIS A 27 -14.58 5.01 -26.73
N TYR A 28 -15.02 6.25 -26.63
CA TYR A 28 -14.95 7.05 -25.40
C TYR A 28 -16.32 7.20 -24.76
N LYS A 29 -16.38 7.08 -23.43
CA LYS A 29 -17.58 7.27 -22.63
C LYS A 29 -17.20 7.89 -21.29
N VAL A 30 -18.05 8.77 -20.78
CA VAL A 30 -17.97 9.27 -19.39
C VAL A 30 -19.17 8.74 -18.65
N VAL A 31 -18.93 8.22 -17.43
CA VAL A 31 -19.99 7.74 -16.53
C VAL A 31 -19.71 8.26 -15.12
N GLU A 32 -20.72 8.30 -14.28
CA GLU A 32 -20.58 8.64 -12.89
C GLU A 32 -19.81 7.56 -12.12
N ASN A 33 -19.00 7.94 -11.14
CA ASN A 33 -18.35 6.99 -10.23
C ASN A 33 -19.30 6.62 -9.09
N SER A 34 -20.34 5.87 -9.44
CA SER A 34 -21.41 5.38 -8.56
C SER A 34 -21.76 3.93 -8.94
N ASN A 35 -22.53 3.23 -8.12
CA ASN A 35 -22.97 1.88 -8.43
C ASN A 35 -23.74 1.83 -9.76
N ASP A 36 -24.66 2.78 -9.98
CA ASP A 36 -25.46 2.86 -11.21
C ASP A 36 -24.57 3.19 -12.41
N GLY A 37 -23.59 4.08 -12.26
CA GLY A 37 -22.64 4.41 -13.32
C GLY A 37 -21.76 3.22 -13.70
N VAL A 38 -21.38 2.37 -12.76
CA VAL A 38 -20.61 1.13 -13.01
C VAL A 38 -21.48 0.10 -13.75
N ILE A 39 -22.74 -0.07 -13.37
CA ILE A 39 -23.69 -0.95 -14.07
C ILE A 39 -23.86 -0.48 -15.51
N PHE A 40 -24.14 0.81 -15.70
CA PHE A 40 -24.28 1.41 -17.02
C PHE A 40 -23.01 1.24 -17.87
N LEU A 41 -21.84 1.40 -17.28
CA LEU A 41 -20.56 1.17 -17.95
C LEU A 41 -20.43 -0.29 -18.44
N GLN A 42 -20.78 -1.26 -17.61
CA GLN A 42 -20.72 -2.68 -17.99
C GLN A 42 -21.70 -3.01 -19.13
N GLU A 43 -22.91 -2.44 -19.11
CA GLU A 43 -23.89 -2.58 -20.20
C GLU A 43 -23.39 -1.95 -21.49
N TRP A 44 -22.81 -0.74 -21.41
CA TRP A 44 -22.22 -0.07 -22.57
C TRP A 44 -21.07 -0.89 -23.18
N ILE A 45 -20.21 -1.50 -22.37
CA ILE A 45 -19.14 -2.37 -22.86
C ILE A 45 -19.72 -3.60 -23.54
N LYS A 46 -20.71 -4.26 -22.94
CA LYS A 46 -21.41 -5.41 -23.54
C LYS A 46 -22.07 -5.06 -24.87
N SER A 47 -22.58 -3.83 -25.05
CA SER A 47 -23.18 -3.38 -26.31
C SER A 47 -22.17 -3.20 -27.45
N LYS A 48 -20.87 -3.13 -27.15
CA LYS A 48 -19.77 -2.92 -28.11
C LYS A 48 -19.00 -4.18 -28.45
N LEU A 49 -19.21 -5.24 -27.70
CA LEU A 49 -18.42 -6.47 -27.77
C LEU A 49 -19.34 -7.66 -27.98
N GLU A 50 -18.76 -8.74 -28.49
CA GLU A 50 -19.45 -10.03 -28.59
C GLU A 50 -19.71 -10.62 -27.21
N LYS A 51 -20.67 -11.51 -27.10
CA LYS A 51 -20.99 -12.24 -25.89
C LYS A 51 -19.72 -12.96 -25.38
N ASP A 52 -19.46 -12.85 -24.09
CA ASP A 52 -18.31 -13.48 -23.42
C ASP A 52 -16.91 -12.96 -23.82
N ALA A 53 -16.84 -11.78 -24.41
CA ALA A 53 -15.57 -11.15 -24.77
C ALA A 53 -14.66 -10.94 -23.55
N PHE A 54 -13.36 -11.25 -23.71
CA PHE A 54 -12.36 -11.01 -22.66
C PHE A 54 -11.87 -9.57 -22.70
N VAL A 55 -12.08 -8.83 -21.61
CA VAL A 55 -11.66 -7.41 -21.49
C VAL A 55 -10.61 -7.23 -20.41
N HIS A 56 -9.49 -6.61 -20.76
CA HIS A 56 -8.49 -6.19 -19.80
C HIS A 56 -8.65 -4.70 -19.46
N PHE A 57 -9.09 -4.43 -18.26
CA PHE A 57 -9.24 -3.07 -17.71
C PHE A 57 -7.94 -2.62 -17.07
N CYS A 58 -7.54 -1.39 -17.33
CA CYS A 58 -6.40 -0.73 -16.69
C CYS A 58 -6.84 0.64 -16.15
N MET A 59 -6.59 0.88 -14.88
CA MET A 59 -6.90 2.14 -14.20
C MET A 59 -5.78 2.55 -13.27
N GLU A 60 -5.67 3.86 -12.97
CA GLU A 60 -4.72 4.37 -12.00
C GLU A 60 -5.22 4.20 -10.56
N ALA A 61 -4.30 3.91 -9.64
CA ALA A 61 -4.57 3.88 -8.20
C ALA A 61 -4.78 5.30 -7.67
N THR A 62 -6.00 5.83 -7.82
CA THR A 62 -6.38 7.18 -7.36
C THR A 62 -7.11 7.08 -6.03
N ASN A 63 -6.37 7.18 -4.92
CA ASN A 63 -6.90 7.05 -3.56
C ASN A 63 -7.80 5.79 -3.46
N VAL A 64 -8.99 5.90 -2.87
CA VAL A 64 -10.01 4.83 -2.75
C VAL A 64 -11.00 4.84 -3.93
N TYR A 65 -10.97 5.85 -4.79
CA TYR A 65 -12.00 6.06 -5.82
C TYR A 65 -12.05 4.98 -6.90
N HIS A 66 -10.95 4.26 -7.12
CA HIS A 66 -10.88 3.15 -8.07
C HIS A 66 -11.47 1.84 -7.50
N GLU A 67 -11.62 1.74 -6.18
CA GLU A 67 -12.02 0.48 -5.52
C GLU A 67 -13.41 0.02 -5.96
N LEU A 68 -14.40 0.92 -6.00
CA LEU A 68 -15.77 0.60 -6.42
C LEU A 68 -15.79 -0.07 -7.79
N LEU A 69 -15.18 0.57 -8.79
CA LEU A 69 -15.12 0.03 -10.14
C LEU A 69 -14.32 -1.29 -10.19
N ALA A 70 -13.14 -1.31 -9.57
CA ALA A 70 -12.26 -2.46 -9.60
C ALA A 70 -12.92 -3.71 -9.02
N PHE A 71 -13.63 -3.59 -7.89
CA PHE A 71 -14.32 -4.72 -7.25
C PHE A 71 -15.49 -5.21 -8.08
N SER A 72 -16.33 -4.30 -8.58
CA SER A 72 -17.47 -4.67 -9.41
C SER A 72 -17.05 -5.37 -10.72
N LEU A 73 -15.95 -4.93 -11.33
CA LEU A 73 -15.42 -5.58 -12.53
C LEU A 73 -14.83 -6.98 -12.26
N LEU A 74 -14.27 -7.22 -11.07
CA LEU A 74 -13.70 -8.53 -10.70
C LEU A 74 -14.76 -9.62 -10.50
N GLU A 75 -16.04 -9.26 -10.33
CA GLU A 75 -17.15 -10.23 -10.27
C GLU A 75 -17.36 -10.96 -11.61
N ASN A 76 -16.93 -10.37 -12.72
CA ASN A 76 -17.01 -10.98 -14.03
C ASN A 76 -15.72 -11.73 -14.39
N LYS A 77 -15.82 -13.05 -14.56
CA LYS A 77 -14.67 -13.94 -14.87
C LYS A 77 -13.97 -13.62 -16.20
N ASN A 78 -14.68 -12.96 -17.13
CA ASN A 78 -14.13 -12.57 -18.42
C ASN A 78 -13.38 -11.23 -18.36
N TYR A 79 -13.34 -10.58 -17.20
CA TYR A 79 -12.65 -9.32 -17.00
C TYR A 79 -11.34 -9.51 -16.23
N LYS A 80 -10.26 -9.01 -16.79
CA LYS A 80 -9.01 -8.82 -16.09
C LYS A 80 -8.90 -7.36 -15.68
N VAL A 81 -8.69 -7.09 -14.42
CA VAL A 81 -8.54 -5.72 -13.89
C VAL A 81 -7.11 -5.51 -13.44
N SER A 82 -6.51 -4.39 -13.85
CA SER A 82 -5.19 -3.96 -13.39
C SER A 82 -5.27 -2.55 -12.83
N VAL A 83 -4.91 -2.41 -11.57
CA VAL A 83 -4.75 -1.11 -10.90
C VAL A 83 -3.27 -0.78 -10.87
N VAL A 84 -2.88 0.30 -11.54
CA VAL A 84 -1.47 0.65 -11.77
C VAL A 84 -1.05 1.90 -11.02
N ASN A 85 0.22 1.96 -10.64
CA ASN A 85 0.74 3.14 -9.97
C ASN A 85 0.76 4.34 -10.93
N PRO A 86 0.17 5.50 -10.56
CA PRO A 86 0.10 6.70 -11.40
C PRO A 86 1.46 7.16 -11.94
N ARG A 87 2.54 6.92 -11.19
CA ARG A 87 3.90 7.31 -11.62
C ARG A 87 4.40 6.49 -12.79
N ILE A 88 4.06 5.21 -12.85
CA ILE A 88 4.45 4.33 -13.95
C ILE A 88 3.74 4.79 -15.22
N VAL A 89 2.43 5.05 -15.13
CA VAL A 89 1.64 5.57 -16.25
C VAL A 89 2.14 6.95 -16.67
N LYS A 90 2.41 7.85 -15.72
CA LYS A 90 2.97 9.18 -16.01
C LYS A 90 4.34 9.11 -16.69
N SER A 91 5.20 8.17 -16.30
CA SER A 91 6.50 7.96 -16.95
C SER A 91 6.33 7.45 -18.38
N TYR A 92 5.40 6.54 -18.61
CA TYR A 92 5.03 6.04 -19.93
C TYR A 92 4.40 7.13 -20.80
N ALA A 93 3.49 7.94 -20.24
CA ALA A 93 2.82 9.04 -20.94
C ALA A 93 3.78 10.11 -21.45
N LYS A 94 4.85 10.43 -20.70
CA LYS A 94 5.86 11.42 -21.11
C LYS A 94 6.52 11.10 -22.44
N SER A 95 6.59 9.84 -22.83
CA SER A 95 7.16 9.42 -24.13
C SER A 95 6.17 9.54 -25.28
N LEU A 96 4.86 9.75 -25.02
CA LEU A 96 3.82 9.63 -26.03
C LEU A 96 3.06 10.93 -26.35
N VAL A 97 2.85 11.82 -25.37
CA VAL A 97 1.90 12.93 -25.54
C VAL A 97 2.37 14.22 -24.85
N LYS A 98 2.17 15.36 -25.55
CA LYS A 98 2.46 16.72 -25.05
C LYS A 98 1.25 17.36 -24.34
N THR A 99 0.03 16.93 -24.62
CA THR A 99 -1.23 17.52 -24.11
C THR A 99 -1.87 16.60 -23.09
N LYS A 100 -2.40 17.16 -22.00
CA LYS A 100 -3.05 16.44 -20.91
C LYS A 100 -4.53 16.80 -20.84
N ASN A 101 -5.41 15.81 -20.96
CA ASN A 101 -6.83 15.86 -20.63
C ASN A 101 -7.32 14.45 -20.30
N ASP A 102 -8.44 14.32 -19.57
CA ASP A 102 -8.97 13.05 -19.06
C ASP A 102 -9.20 12.00 -20.17
N LYS A 103 -9.70 12.45 -21.35
CA LYS A 103 -9.86 11.57 -22.53
C LYS A 103 -8.53 11.03 -23.04
N THR A 104 -7.48 11.85 -23.03
CA THR A 104 -6.13 11.46 -23.44
C THR A 104 -5.53 10.52 -22.39
N ASP A 105 -5.75 10.80 -21.10
CA ASP A 105 -5.23 9.96 -20.00
C ASP A 105 -5.87 8.56 -20.04
N ALA A 106 -7.20 8.45 -20.28
CA ALA A 106 -7.86 7.18 -20.50
C ALA A 106 -7.32 6.43 -21.75
N LYS A 107 -7.01 7.15 -22.84
CA LYS A 107 -6.39 6.54 -24.04
C LYS A 107 -4.96 6.04 -23.79
N ILE A 108 -4.19 6.75 -22.98
CA ILE A 108 -2.85 6.33 -22.55
C ILE A 108 -2.94 5.04 -21.74
N LEU A 109 -3.93 4.93 -20.84
CA LEU A 109 -4.16 3.71 -20.06
C LEU A 109 -4.49 2.50 -20.94
N VAL A 110 -5.26 2.69 -22.03
CA VAL A 110 -5.50 1.61 -23.01
C VAL A 110 -4.20 1.15 -23.66
N LYS A 111 -3.39 2.09 -24.15
CA LYS A 111 -2.09 1.77 -24.78
C LYS A 111 -1.16 1.08 -23.80
N PHE A 112 -1.05 1.61 -22.58
CA PHE A 112 -0.27 0.99 -21.53
C PHE A 112 -0.74 -0.43 -21.23
N CYS A 113 -2.05 -0.64 -21.15
CA CYS A 113 -2.65 -1.95 -20.92
C CYS A 113 -2.27 -2.96 -22.02
N LYS A 114 -2.41 -2.55 -23.31
CA LYS A 114 -2.11 -3.37 -24.49
C LYS A 114 -0.62 -3.72 -24.56
N GLU A 115 0.27 -2.74 -24.38
CA GLU A 115 1.71 -2.91 -24.59
C GLU A 115 2.44 -3.52 -23.39
N ARG A 116 2.05 -3.16 -22.17
CA ARG A 116 2.74 -3.57 -20.95
C ARG A 116 2.10 -4.77 -20.24
N ASN A 117 0.87 -5.10 -20.59
CA ASN A 117 0.08 -6.19 -19.98
C ASN A 117 0.24 -6.21 -18.45
N PRO A 118 -0.16 -5.14 -17.75
CA PRO A 118 0.07 -5.02 -16.31
C PRO A 118 -0.56 -6.18 -15.55
N ARG A 119 -0.03 -6.45 -14.37
CA ARG A 119 -0.49 -7.55 -13.51
C ARG A 119 -1.94 -7.37 -13.11
N PRO A 120 -2.67 -8.46 -12.92
CA PRO A 120 -4.01 -8.38 -12.38
C PRO A 120 -3.98 -7.78 -10.96
N PHE A 121 -5.01 -7.00 -10.67
CA PHE A 121 -5.27 -6.49 -9.33
C PHE A 121 -5.76 -7.63 -8.45
N SER A 122 -5.06 -7.85 -7.35
CA SER A 122 -5.47 -8.78 -6.31
C SER A 122 -5.92 -7.96 -5.10
N PRO A 123 -7.22 -7.80 -4.88
CA PRO A 123 -7.73 -7.03 -3.75
C PRO A 123 -7.46 -7.76 -2.44
N GLN A 124 -7.29 -6.98 -1.38
CA GLN A 124 -7.35 -7.52 -0.03
C GLN A 124 -8.79 -8.01 0.26
N SER A 125 -8.93 -8.98 1.17
CA SER A 125 -10.24 -9.41 1.64
C SER A 125 -11.03 -8.25 2.24
N LYS A 126 -12.35 -8.38 2.31
CA LYS A 126 -13.25 -7.35 2.84
C LYS A 126 -12.85 -6.99 4.28
N GLU A 127 -12.63 -8.00 5.10
CA GLU A 127 -12.29 -7.88 6.52
C GLU A 127 -10.97 -7.14 6.72
N ARG A 128 -9.98 -7.40 5.86
CA ARG A 128 -8.68 -6.72 5.91
C ARG A 128 -8.78 -5.26 5.49
N ARG A 129 -9.67 -4.94 4.55
CA ARG A 129 -9.94 -3.55 4.15
C ARG A 129 -10.63 -2.76 5.26
N GLU A 130 -11.62 -3.37 5.92
CA GLU A 130 -12.32 -2.78 7.06
C GLU A 130 -11.34 -2.56 8.23
N LEU A 131 -10.49 -3.54 8.53
CA LEU A 131 -9.41 -3.39 9.52
C LEU A 131 -8.43 -2.26 9.12
N ARG A 132 -8.13 -2.09 7.84
CA ARG A 132 -7.29 -0.99 7.33
C ARG A 132 -7.94 0.36 7.63
N ASP A 133 -9.22 0.50 7.40
CA ASP A 133 -9.92 1.76 7.59
C ASP A 133 -10.05 2.10 9.08
N LEU A 134 -10.32 1.12 9.96
CA LEU A 134 -10.26 1.27 11.42
C LEU A 134 -8.84 1.65 11.90
N SER A 135 -7.82 0.99 11.37
CA SER A 135 -6.43 1.27 11.72
C SER A 135 -5.99 2.68 11.30
N ARG A 136 -6.49 3.20 10.16
CA ARG A 136 -6.27 4.59 9.71
C ARG A 136 -7.04 5.59 10.54
N LEU A 137 -8.29 5.27 10.90
CA LEU A 137 -9.10 6.08 11.81
C LEU A 137 -8.39 6.24 13.15
N MET A 138 -7.87 5.14 13.71
CA MET A 138 -7.10 5.15 14.96
C MET A 138 -5.91 6.13 14.90
N ASP A 139 -5.13 6.10 13.81
CA ASP A 139 -4.00 7.03 13.67
C ASP A 139 -4.45 8.49 13.63
N ASN A 140 -5.52 8.80 12.89
CA ASN A 140 -6.10 10.15 12.82
C ASN A 140 -6.59 10.64 14.19
N LEU A 141 -7.28 9.76 14.95
CA LEU A 141 -7.74 10.08 16.30
C LEU A 141 -6.58 10.37 17.25
N VAL A 142 -5.52 9.57 17.20
CA VAL A 142 -4.31 9.80 18.00
C VAL A 142 -3.65 11.13 17.63
N GLU A 143 -3.57 11.50 16.35
CA GLU A 143 -3.03 12.79 15.90
C GLU A 143 -3.92 13.95 16.39
N LEU A 144 -5.24 13.83 16.26
CA LEU A 144 -6.19 14.83 16.79
C LEU A 144 -6.05 15.00 18.29
N ARG A 145 -5.93 13.91 19.04
CA ARG A 145 -5.69 13.94 20.48
C ARG A 145 -4.42 14.74 20.85
N ILE A 146 -3.32 14.48 20.13
CA ILE A 146 -2.06 15.19 20.36
C ILE A 146 -2.24 16.69 20.07
N MET A 147 -2.90 17.05 18.95
CA MET A 147 -3.15 18.46 18.63
C MET A 147 -4.00 19.15 19.70
N GLN A 148 -5.04 18.51 20.20
CA GLN A 148 -5.87 19.08 21.27
C GLN A 148 -5.11 19.21 22.60
N LYS A 149 -4.25 18.24 22.94
CA LYS A 149 -3.37 18.36 24.13
C LYS A 149 -2.41 19.53 24.05
N VAL A 150 -1.82 19.77 22.88
CA VAL A 150 -0.95 20.96 22.65
C VAL A 150 -1.77 22.24 22.77
N ARG A 151 -2.97 22.31 22.17
CA ARG A 151 -3.86 23.47 22.29
C ARG A 151 -4.23 23.77 23.73
N LEU A 152 -4.54 22.73 24.54
CA LEU A 152 -4.85 22.90 25.94
C LEU A 152 -3.73 23.60 26.74
N GLN A 153 -2.47 23.40 26.35
CA GLN A 153 -1.31 24.06 26.97
C GLN A 153 -1.14 25.54 26.56
N THR A 154 -1.76 25.93 25.43
CA THR A 154 -1.63 27.30 24.87
C THR A 154 -2.78 28.23 25.28
N PHE A 155 -3.88 27.72 25.79
CA PHE A 155 -5.02 28.54 26.20
C PHE A 155 -4.88 29.05 27.62
N ASN A 156 -5.09 30.36 27.79
CA ASN A 156 -5.02 31.04 29.11
C ASN A 156 -6.40 31.24 29.76
N THR A 157 -7.51 30.84 29.10
CA THR A 157 -8.86 31.02 29.62
C THR A 157 -9.48 29.68 30.04
N GLU A 158 -10.13 29.68 31.19
CA GLU A 158 -10.82 28.47 31.71
C GLU A 158 -11.95 27.99 30.79
N ALA A 159 -12.66 28.93 30.14
CA ALA A 159 -13.72 28.60 29.21
C ALA A 159 -13.19 27.78 28.02
N ALA A 160 -12.12 28.23 27.38
CA ALA A 160 -11.49 27.50 26.28
C ALA A 160 -10.92 26.16 26.75
N ALA A 161 -10.28 26.11 27.91
CA ALA A 161 -9.76 24.87 28.48
C ALA A 161 -10.86 23.83 28.75
N ARG A 162 -12.05 24.23 29.24
CA ARG A 162 -13.20 23.33 29.43
C ARG A 162 -13.68 22.71 28.11
N VAL A 163 -13.84 23.51 27.04
CA VAL A 163 -14.27 23.04 25.73
C VAL A 163 -13.25 22.05 25.15
N VAL A 164 -11.96 22.34 25.23
CA VAL A 164 -10.91 21.44 24.74
C VAL A 164 -10.86 20.14 25.54
N LYS A 165 -11.05 20.18 26.87
CA LYS A 165 -11.14 18.97 27.70
C LYS A 165 -12.32 18.10 27.31
N ALA A 166 -13.50 18.68 27.06
CA ALA A 166 -14.66 17.93 26.55
C ALA A 166 -14.39 17.25 25.21
N THR A 167 -13.72 17.97 24.29
CA THR A 167 -13.29 17.41 23.00
C THR A 167 -12.29 16.26 23.19
N LEU A 168 -11.32 16.40 24.10
CA LEU A 168 -10.36 15.34 24.41
C LEU A 168 -11.06 14.08 24.94
N ASN A 169 -12.02 14.22 25.84
CA ASN A 169 -12.79 13.10 26.37
C ASN A 169 -13.57 12.38 25.25
N SER A 170 -14.19 13.13 24.33
CA SER A 170 -14.87 12.54 23.19
C SER A 170 -13.92 11.77 22.28
N ILE A 171 -12.72 12.33 22.00
CA ILE A 171 -11.70 11.64 21.21
C ILE A 171 -11.21 10.37 21.93
N ASP A 172 -10.96 10.42 23.23
CA ASP A 172 -10.50 9.27 24.01
C ASP A 172 -11.56 8.15 24.03
N ASN A 173 -12.86 8.47 24.13
CA ASN A 173 -13.95 7.51 24.01
C ASN A 173 -13.98 6.87 22.62
N THR A 174 -13.88 7.66 21.54
CA THR A 174 -13.87 7.13 20.16
C THR A 174 -12.63 6.26 19.90
N ILE A 175 -11.48 6.59 20.51
CA ILE A 175 -10.29 5.72 20.47
C ILE A 175 -10.59 4.36 21.11
N ALA A 176 -11.21 4.34 22.29
CA ALA A 176 -11.56 3.11 22.98
C ALA A 176 -12.56 2.25 22.18
N GLU A 177 -13.59 2.87 21.61
CA GLU A 177 -14.54 2.19 20.72
C GLU A 177 -13.84 1.60 19.49
N THR A 178 -12.93 2.36 18.86
CA THR A 178 -12.17 1.88 17.69
C THR A 178 -11.21 0.72 18.06
N GLU A 179 -10.65 0.73 19.27
CA GLU A 179 -9.83 -0.39 19.78
C GLU A 179 -10.67 -1.66 19.99
N GLU A 180 -11.88 -1.53 20.50
CA GLU A 180 -12.78 -2.68 20.67
C GLU A 180 -13.24 -3.24 19.30
N GLU A 181 -13.53 -2.38 18.32
CA GLU A 181 -13.83 -2.83 16.95
C GLU A 181 -12.65 -3.58 16.34
N ILE A 182 -11.43 -3.09 16.48
CA ILE A 182 -10.23 -3.79 15.99
C ILE A 182 -10.08 -5.16 16.67
N LYS A 183 -10.32 -5.26 17.98
CA LYS A 183 -10.29 -6.55 18.71
C LYS A 183 -11.38 -7.51 18.20
N TYR A 184 -12.60 -6.98 17.93
CA TYR A 184 -13.68 -7.77 17.35
C TYR A 184 -13.25 -8.44 16.04
N TYR A 185 -12.55 -7.72 15.13
CA TYR A 185 -12.04 -8.30 13.89
C TYR A 185 -11.05 -9.44 14.15
N TYR A 186 -10.14 -9.28 15.09
CA TYR A 186 -9.18 -10.36 15.42
C TYR A 186 -9.89 -11.57 16.06
N ASN A 187 -10.88 -11.35 16.89
CA ASN A 187 -11.64 -12.44 17.52
C ASN A 187 -12.55 -13.18 16.52
N THR A 188 -13.07 -12.47 15.53
CA THR A 188 -14.00 -13.02 14.52
C THR A 188 -13.27 -13.74 13.39
N TYR A 189 -12.06 -13.26 13.01
CA TYR A 189 -11.32 -13.78 11.86
C TYR A 189 -10.00 -14.45 12.30
N PRO A 190 -9.98 -15.79 12.47
CA PRO A 190 -8.82 -16.53 12.98
C PRO A 190 -7.53 -16.33 12.20
N GLU A 191 -7.60 -16.14 10.87
CA GLU A 191 -6.42 -15.87 10.05
C GLU A 191 -5.77 -14.52 10.39
N LEU A 192 -6.59 -13.48 10.60
CA LEU A 192 -6.09 -12.17 11.01
C LEU A 192 -5.50 -12.21 12.41
N HIS A 193 -6.15 -12.93 13.33
CA HIS A 193 -5.65 -13.14 14.68
C HIS A 193 -4.28 -13.83 14.68
N LYS A 194 -4.17 -14.92 13.93
CA LYS A 194 -2.90 -15.65 13.80
C LYS A 194 -1.77 -14.78 13.26
N GLU A 195 -2.04 -13.99 12.21
CA GLU A 195 -1.06 -13.05 11.67
C GLU A 195 -0.66 -11.97 12.70
N TYR A 196 -1.62 -11.50 13.49
CA TYR A 196 -1.39 -10.53 14.56
C TYR A 196 -0.47 -11.10 15.64
N GLU A 197 -0.72 -12.32 16.13
CA GLU A 197 0.13 -12.99 17.11
C GLU A 197 1.53 -13.25 16.56
N LEU A 198 1.62 -13.69 15.31
CA LEU A 198 2.90 -13.89 14.63
C LEU A 198 3.73 -12.62 14.54
N LEU A 199 3.13 -11.48 14.21
CA LEU A 199 3.84 -10.21 14.16
C LEU A 199 4.21 -9.69 15.55
N ASN A 200 3.34 -9.86 16.54
CA ASN A 200 3.63 -9.47 17.91
C ASN A 200 4.75 -10.30 18.56
N SER A 201 5.08 -11.49 18.03
CA SER A 201 6.23 -12.25 18.49
C SER A 201 7.58 -11.58 18.17
N ILE A 202 7.62 -10.58 17.27
CA ILE A 202 8.85 -9.84 16.93
C ILE A 202 9.17 -8.84 18.05
N PRO A 203 10.36 -8.95 18.71
CA PRO A 203 10.73 -8.07 19.82
C PRO A 203 10.95 -6.62 19.36
N SER A 204 9.98 -5.86 19.12
CA SER A 204 9.93 -4.44 18.74
C SER A 204 8.61 -4.09 18.07
N PHE A 205 7.79 -5.10 17.80
CA PHE A 205 6.45 -4.89 17.28
C PHE A 205 5.48 -4.87 18.47
N GLY A 206 4.79 -3.76 18.62
CA GLY A 206 3.66 -3.65 19.54
C GLY A 206 2.36 -3.66 18.74
N LYS A 207 1.22 -3.67 19.45
CA LYS A 207 -0.13 -3.71 18.88
C LYS A 207 -0.31 -2.78 17.67
N ARG A 208 0.16 -1.54 17.76
CA ARG A 208 0.01 -0.54 16.69
C ARG A 208 0.81 -0.90 15.43
N VAL A 209 2.05 -1.35 15.57
CA VAL A 209 2.89 -1.75 14.43
C VAL A 209 2.29 -2.95 13.72
N SER A 210 1.85 -3.96 14.48
CA SER A 210 1.23 -5.17 13.96
C SER A 210 -0.08 -4.84 13.23
N ASN A 211 -0.96 -4.03 13.81
CA ASN A 211 -2.21 -3.59 13.17
C ASN A 211 -1.96 -2.86 11.85
N VAL A 212 -1.01 -1.92 11.83
CA VAL A 212 -0.68 -1.17 10.62
C VAL A 212 -0.12 -2.10 9.54
N LEU A 213 0.77 -3.03 9.90
CA LEU A 213 1.32 -3.97 8.92
C LEU A 213 0.26 -4.89 8.36
N ILE A 214 -0.55 -5.56 9.19
CA ILE A 214 -1.61 -6.47 8.75
C ILE A 214 -2.56 -5.77 7.79
N SER A 215 -2.96 -4.54 8.13
CA SER A 215 -3.91 -3.77 7.34
C SER A 215 -3.37 -3.28 5.99
N GLU A 216 -2.06 -3.09 5.85
CA GLU A 216 -1.44 -2.48 4.66
C GLU A 216 -0.63 -3.47 3.81
N ILE A 217 -0.26 -4.65 4.33
CA ILE A 217 0.43 -5.68 3.53
C ILE A 217 -0.56 -6.49 2.69
N TYR A 218 -0.06 -7.06 1.60
CA TYR A 218 -0.85 -7.92 0.72
C TYR A 218 -0.03 -9.14 0.26
N LYS A 219 -0.73 -10.23 -0.02
CA LYS A 219 -0.17 -11.42 -0.64
C LYS A 219 -0.04 -11.20 -2.15
N ASP A 220 0.97 -11.78 -2.74
CA ASP A 220 1.11 -11.78 -4.20
C ASP A 220 0.20 -12.85 -4.86
N GLU A 221 0.31 -13.01 -6.16
CA GLU A 221 -0.43 -13.99 -6.95
C GLU A 221 -0.21 -15.45 -6.54
N TYR A 222 0.82 -15.72 -5.74
CA TYR A 222 1.13 -17.03 -5.18
C TYR A 222 0.70 -17.18 -3.72
N GLY A 223 -0.04 -16.22 -3.20
CA GLY A 223 -0.50 -16.20 -1.82
C GLY A 223 0.61 -15.88 -0.79
N MET A 224 1.76 -15.37 -1.22
CA MET A 224 2.93 -15.11 -0.39
C MET A 224 3.16 -13.62 -0.13
N TYR A 225 3.69 -13.30 1.06
CA TYR A 225 4.16 -11.94 1.37
C TYR A 225 5.56 -11.72 0.79
N ASN A 226 5.61 -11.10 -0.40
CA ASN A 226 6.85 -10.86 -1.12
C ASN A 226 7.58 -9.64 -0.58
N SER A 227 8.66 -9.86 0.19
CA SER A 227 9.41 -8.80 0.86
C SER A 227 10.03 -7.77 -0.09
N LYS A 228 10.46 -8.16 -1.30
CA LYS A 228 11.00 -7.23 -2.30
C LYS A 228 9.89 -6.30 -2.82
N ARG A 229 8.72 -6.85 -3.18
CA ARG A 229 7.55 -6.07 -3.63
C ARG A 229 7.06 -5.12 -2.55
N LEU A 230 6.93 -5.61 -1.30
CA LEU A 230 6.49 -4.79 -0.17
C LEU A 230 7.51 -3.71 0.18
N THR A 231 8.82 -3.99 0.08
CA THR A 231 9.88 -2.98 0.26
C THR A 231 9.75 -1.85 -0.76
N ALA A 232 9.53 -2.18 -2.04
CA ALA A 232 9.29 -1.20 -3.09
C ALA A 232 7.96 -0.45 -2.88
N PHE A 233 6.88 -1.17 -2.56
CA PHE A 233 5.54 -0.62 -2.32
C PHE A 233 5.51 0.37 -1.16
N PHE A 234 6.27 0.12 -0.10
CA PHE A 234 6.39 1.04 1.03
C PHE A 234 7.50 2.10 0.84
N GLY A 235 8.21 2.06 -0.29
CA GLY A 235 9.24 3.06 -0.62
C GLY A 235 10.48 2.99 0.26
N LEU A 236 10.82 1.80 0.75
CA LEU A 236 12.05 1.47 1.47
C LEU A 236 13.15 0.95 0.53
N GLU A 237 12.87 0.85 -0.76
CA GLU A 237 13.84 0.48 -1.78
C GLU A 237 14.88 1.58 -1.96
N ILE A 238 16.13 1.19 -2.16
CA ILE A 238 17.24 2.13 -2.39
C ILE A 238 17.18 2.57 -3.86
N ARG A 239 17.24 3.88 -4.07
CA ARG A 239 17.43 4.48 -5.39
C ARG A 239 18.84 4.99 -5.49
N GLU A 240 19.56 4.48 -6.45
CA GLU A 240 20.86 4.97 -6.91
C GLU A 240 20.65 5.77 -8.19
N MET A 241 21.30 6.90 -8.33
CA MET A 241 21.30 7.72 -9.52
C MET A 241 22.75 8.00 -9.87
N GLU A 242 23.25 7.23 -10.81
CA GLU A 242 24.57 7.39 -11.42
C GLU A 242 24.36 7.49 -12.94
N SER A 243 24.90 8.50 -13.55
CA SER A 243 24.88 8.66 -15.01
C SER A 243 26.18 9.30 -15.44
N GLY A 244 27.04 8.50 -16.07
CA GLY A 244 28.38 8.91 -16.50
C GLY A 244 29.23 9.44 -15.35
N SER A 245 30.21 10.30 -15.68
CA SER A 245 31.10 10.93 -14.70
C SER A 245 30.52 12.18 -14.02
N SER A 246 29.40 12.72 -14.52
CA SER A 246 28.86 14.03 -14.11
C SER A 246 27.66 13.97 -13.15
N VAL A 247 26.96 12.84 -13.08
CA VAL A 247 25.79 12.70 -12.20
C VAL A 247 26.06 11.62 -11.16
N TRP A 248 26.36 12.06 -9.94
CA TRP A 248 26.48 11.18 -8.78
C TRP A 248 25.61 11.67 -7.64
N SER A 249 24.68 10.85 -7.18
CA SER A 249 23.86 11.17 -6.02
C SER A 249 24.01 10.13 -4.92
N LYS A 250 24.08 10.60 -3.66
CA LYS A 250 24.11 9.68 -2.51
C LYS A 250 22.87 8.78 -2.54
N PRO A 251 23.03 7.45 -2.38
CA PRO A 251 21.90 6.51 -2.33
C PRO A 251 20.87 6.93 -1.27
N ARG A 252 19.60 6.92 -1.66
CA ARG A 252 18.47 7.27 -0.77
C ARG A 252 17.33 6.30 -1.00
N ILE A 253 16.45 6.13 0.00
CA ILE A 253 15.20 5.39 -0.22
C ILE A 253 14.30 6.16 -1.18
N THR A 254 13.52 5.43 -1.98
CA THR A 254 12.63 6.04 -2.98
C THR A 254 11.58 6.94 -2.36
N LYS A 255 11.14 6.68 -1.13
CA LYS A 255 10.00 7.31 -0.45
C LYS A 255 8.68 7.22 -1.25
N PHE A 256 8.66 6.41 -2.31
CA PHE A 256 7.49 6.18 -3.14
C PHE A 256 6.64 5.10 -2.50
N GLY A 257 5.45 5.46 -2.01
CA GLY A 257 4.56 4.53 -1.35
C GLY A 257 4.12 5.01 0.03
N ASN A 258 3.58 4.11 0.83
CA ASN A 258 2.88 4.43 2.06
C ASN A 258 3.81 5.02 3.14
N PRO A 259 3.72 6.34 3.47
CA PRO A 259 4.55 6.95 4.50
C PRO A 259 4.21 6.45 5.90
N ARG A 260 2.96 6.02 6.13
CA ARG A 260 2.47 5.52 7.40
C ARG A 260 3.23 4.26 7.81
N VAL A 261 3.35 3.27 6.92
CA VAL A 261 4.10 2.04 7.18
C VAL A 261 5.59 2.33 7.41
N ARG A 262 6.18 3.23 6.59
CA ARG A 262 7.59 3.62 6.81
C ARG A 262 7.84 4.23 8.16
N ASN A 263 6.92 5.10 8.63
CA ASN A 263 7.02 5.72 9.95
C ASN A 263 6.90 4.68 11.07
N MET A 264 5.93 3.77 10.97
CA MET A 264 5.77 2.68 11.95
C MET A 264 6.99 1.78 12.01
N LEU A 265 7.53 1.35 10.86
CA LEU A 265 8.74 0.53 10.81
C LEU A 265 9.98 1.27 11.31
N TYR A 266 10.06 2.59 11.09
CA TYR A 266 11.15 3.41 11.64
C TYR A 266 11.07 3.49 13.17
N MET A 267 9.88 3.67 13.72
CA MET A 267 9.67 3.66 15.18
C MET A 267 9.97 2.26 15.76
N ALA A 268 9.53 1.20 15.11
CA ALA A 268 9.88 -0.17 15.49
C ALA A 268 11.41 -0.40 15.44
N ALA A 269 12.11 0.18 14.46
CA ALA A 269 13.58 0.08 14.39
C ALA A 269 14.29 0.77 15.57
N LEU A 270 13.78 1.91 16.05
CA LEU A 270 14.29 2.58 17.24
C LEU A 270 14.15 1.72 18.51
N VAL A 271 13.07 0.95 18.60
CA VAL A 271 12.87 -0.02 19.70
C VAL A 271 13.77 -1.24 19.50
N ALA A 272 13.82 -1.76 18.26
CA ALA A 272 14.57 -2.96 17.92
C ALA A 272 16.09 -2.85 18.25
N ILE A 273 16.71 -1.70 17.99
CA ILE A 273 18.14 -1.52 18.30
C ILE A 273 18.45 -1.51 19.82
N ARG A 274 17.41 -1.41 20.67
CA ARG A 274 17.55 -1.44 22.14
C ARG A 274 17.20 -2.80 22.73
N HIS A 275 16.25 -3.53 22.11
CA HIS A 275 15.63 -4.72 22.69
C HIS A 275 15.79 -5.98 21.84
N ASN A 276 16.52 -5.92 20.74
CA ASN A 276 16.83 -7.07 19.90
C ASN A 276 18.32 -7.08 19.56
N ALA A 277 19.07 -8.00 20.14
CA ALA A 277 20.53 -8.07 20.01
C ALA A 277 20.98 -8.13 18.54
N LYS A 278 20.34 -8.95 17.69
CA LYS A 278 20.68 -9.05 16.25
C LYS A 278 20.44 -7.74 15.48
N MET A 279 19.42 -6.97 15.86
CA MET A 279 19.16 -5.66 15.22
C MET A 279 20.13 -4.61 15.73
N SER A 280 20.49 -4.65 17.02
CA SER A 280 21.53 -3.83 17.61
C SER A 280 22.87 -4.03 16.90
N ASP A 281 23.33 -5.27 16.77
CA ASP A 281 24.59 -5.63 16.12
C ASP A 281 24.58 -5.19 14.63
N PHE A 282 23.47 -5.41 13.94
CA PHE A 282 23.33 -4.97 12.56
C PHE A 282 23.42 -3.45 12.43
N TYR A 283 22.77 -2.70 13.32
CA TYR A 283 22.83 -1.26 13.36
C TYR A 283 24.25 -0.76 13.66
N LEU A 284 24.88 -1.25 14.73
CA LEU A 284 26.23 -0.87 15.15
C LEU A 284 27.25 -1.16 14.04
N ARG A 285 27.17 -2.32 13.38
CA ARG A 285 28.03 -2.66 12.25
C ARG A 285 27.94 -1.64 11.11
N LEU A 286 26.74 -1.11 10.83
CA LEU A 286 26.58 -0.08 9.79
C LEU A 286 27.15 1.27 10.24
N VAL A 287 26.94 1.66 11.49
CA VAL A 287 27.46 2.92 12.06
C VAL A 287 28.99 2.88 12.12
N ASN A 288 29.57 1.77 12.56
CA ASN A 288 31.03 1.58 12.63
C ASN A 288 31.70 1.58 11.23
N LYS A 289 30.93 1.24 10.17
CA LYS A 289 31.36 1.41 8.77
C LYS A 289 31.17 2.84 8.25
N GLY A 290 30.92 3.83 9.13
CA GLY A 290 30.77 5.24 8.76
C GLY A 290 29.41 5.61 8.15
N LYS A 291 28.40 4.72 8.19
CA LYS A 291 27.06 5.06 7.68
C LYS A 291 26.34 5.99 8.67
N PRO A 292 25.63 7.03 8.18
CA PRO A 292 24.85 7.91 9.05
C PRO A 292 23.82 7.14 9.89
N LYS A 293 23.64 7.50 11.16
CA LYS A 293 22.70 6.85 12.10
C LYS A 293 21.28 6.67 11.52
N LYS A 294 20.74 7.70 10.87
CA LYS A 294 19.41 7.65 10.22
C LYS A 294 19.36 6.60 9.08
N LEU A 295 20.40 6.48 8.30
CA LEU A 295 20.50 5.48 7.23
C LEU A 295 20.54 4.07 7.81
N ALA A 296 21.33 3.87 8.89
CA ALA A 296 21.39 2.58 9.58
C ALA A 296 20.03 2.18 10.16
N LEU A 297 19.27 3.11 10.76
CA LEU A 297 17.90 2.86 11.23
C LEU A 297 16.92 2.46 10.10
N ILE A 298 17.01 3.10 8.95
CA ILE A 298 16.20 2.73 7.78
C ILE A 298 16.57 1.32 7.29
N ALA A 299 17.83 0.93 7.34
CA ALA A 299 18.24 -0.43 7.00
C ALA A 299 17.67 -1.46 8.00
N VAL A 300 17.64 -1.14 9.30
CA VAL A 300 16.96 -1.96 10.32
C VAL A 300 15.47 -2.05 10.03
N ALA A 301 14.78 -0.93 9.75
CA ALA A 301 13.36 -0.91 9.39
C ALA A 301 13.04 -1.82 8.20
N ARG A 302 13.87 -1.77 7.15
CA ARG A 302 13.75 -2.68 5.99
C ARG A 302 13.95 -4.14 6.40
N LYS A 303 14.92 -4.43 7.27
CA LYS A 303 15.18 -5.79 7.76
C LYS A 303 14.01 -6.32 8.59
N LEU A 304 13.40 -5.48 9.43
CA LEU A 304 12.19 -5.83 10.18
C LEU A 304 11.01 -6.20 9.26
N LEU A 305 10.81 -5.47 8.15
CA LEU A 305 9.80 -5.83 7.15
C LEU A 305 10.09 -7.20 6.51
N VAL A 306 11.35 -7.49 6.18
CA VAL A 306 11.74 -8.80 5.63
C VAL A 306 11.47 -9.91 6.63
N ILE A 307 11.79 -9.70 7.91
CA ILE A 307 11.51 -10.66 8.99
C ILE A 307 10.01 -10.87 9.14
N ALA A 308 9.21 -9.79 9.16
CA ALA A 308 7.76 -9.89 9.23
C ALA A 308 7.17 -10.74 8.07
N CYS A 309 7.63 -10.51 6.85
CA CYS A 309 7.23 -11.33 5.69
C CYS A 309 7.63 -12.80 5.86
N ALA A 310 8.84 -13.07 6.36
CA ALA A 310 9.31 -14.44 6.56
C ALA A 310 8.49 -15.18 7.61
N ILE A 311 8.15 -14.53 8.73
CA ILE A 311 7.32 -15.08 9.80
C ILE A 311 5.90 -15.36 9.28
N LEU A 312 5.30 -14.43 8.58
CA LEU A 312 3.97 -14.60 8.01
C LEU A 312 3.91 -15.71 6.95
N ASN A 313 4.97 -15.90 6.17
CA ASN A 313 5.04 -16.96 5.18
C ASN A 313 5.32 -18.34 5.81
N SER A 314 6.21 -18.40 6.81
CA SER A 314 6.54 -19.66 7.51
C SER A 314 5.47 -20.09 8.50
N GLN A 315 4.58 -19.18 8.89
CA GLN A 315 3.56 -19.40 9.93
C GLN A 315 4.15 -19.84 11.28
N LYS A 316 5.41 -19.43 11.56
CA LYS A 316 6.12 -19.69 12.81
C LYS A 316 6.45 -18.39 13.52
N PRO A 317 6.34 -18.32 14.86
CA PRO A 317 6.69 -17.11 15.61
C PRO A 317 8.18 -16.76 15.45
N TYR A 318 8.54 -15.55 15.84
CA TYR A 318 9.93 -15.12 15.82
C TYR A 318 10.80 -15.95 16.77
N GLU A 319 11.89 -16.46 16.25
CA GLU A 319 12.93 -17.14 17.01
C GLU A 319 14.25 -16.38 16.91
N GLU A 320 14.80 -15.95 18.04
CA GLU A 320 16.02 -15.14 18.04
C GLU A 320 17.21 -15.91 17.43
N ASN A 321 17.28 -17.21 17.62
CA ASN A 321 18.37 -18.07 17.13
C ASN A 321 18.08 -18.73 15.78
N HIS A 322 17.03 -18.33 15.07
CA HIS A 322 16.76 -18.88 13.75
C HIS A 322 17.91 -18.57 12.78
N ILE A 323 18.67 -19.61 12.41
CA ILE A 323 19.72 -19.56 11.38
C ILE A 323 19.01 -19.66 10.02
N SER A 324 18.89 -18.56 9.31
CA SER A 324 18.35 -18.57 7.95
C SER A 324 19.20 -19.48 7.06
N CYS A 325 18.58 -20.51 6.48
CA CYS A 325 19.23 -21.42 5.53
C CYS A 325 19.75 -20.71 4.25
N TYR A 326 19.39 -19.44 4.06
CA TYR A 326 19.81 -18.63 2.92
C TYR A 326 21.29 -18.19 2.93
N ASN A 327 22.02 -18.36 4.05
CA ASN A 327 23.44 -17.97 4.14
C ASN A 327 24.43 -19.04 3.71
N LYS A 328 24.00 -20.23 3.29
CA LYS A 328 24.95 -21.29 2.89
C LYS A 328 25.45 -21.21 1.44
N ASN A 329 24.83 -20.38 0.58
CA ASN A 329 25.18 -20.34 -0.85
C ASN A 329 25.80 -19.01 -1.35
N SER A 330 26.14 -18.06 -0.48
CA SER A 330 26.77 -16.79 -0.88
C SER A 330 28.26 -16.69 -0.53
N VAL A 331 28.90 -17.81 -0.19
CA VAL A 331 30.35 -17.88 0.00
C VAL A 331 30.91 -18.89 -0.98
N LYS A 332 30.84 -18.58 -2.27
CA LYS A 332 31.73 -19.08 -3.33
C LYS A 332 31.45 -18.26 -4.58
N ILE A 333 32.08 -17.10 -4.70
CA ILE A 333 32.67 -16.60 -5.93
C ILE A 333 33.74 -15.62 -5.44
N ALA A 334 34.97 -16.09 -5.63
CA ALA A 334 36.20 -15.32 -5.47
C ALA A 334 36.29 -14.21 -6.52
#